data_fde5824e028eb6ecf7f7b2fb2bfcf487
#
_entry.id   fde5824e028eb6ecf7f7b2fb2bfcf487
#
_cell.length_a   1.000
_cell.length_b   1.000
_cell.length_c   1.000
_cell.angle_alpha   90.00
_cell.angle_beta   90.00
_cell.angle_gamma   90.00
#
_symmetry.space_group_name_H-M   'P 1'
#
loop_
_entity.id
_entity.type
_entity.pdbx_description
1 polymer ?
#
loop_
_entity_poly.entity_id
_entity_poly.type
_entity_poly.pdbx_seq_one_letter_code
_entity_poly.pdbx_strand_id
1 'polypeptide(L)'
;IKASARFIQDTPIQLLRDSVVTLPNGMQLIGRDDRSNTARRSLQELMAGIDKSNPIILLDHQPYKLTESEAAGVDLQFSGHTHRGQVWPMNWVTDHIYEQSHGYRQWGNSHIYVSSGLSLWGPPFRIGTESDMAVFHLSTKK
;
A
#
# COMPACT_ATOMS: atom_id res chain seq x y z
N ILE A 1 -14.49 -10.86 -1.12
CA ILE A 1 -14.22 -9.91 0.00
C ILE A 1 -14.94 -10.35 1.29
N LYS A 2 -16.25 -10.67 1.27
CA LYS A 2 -16.96 -11.15 2.48
C LYS A 2 -16.40 -12.47 3.03
N ALA A 3 -15.99 -13.40 2.17
CA ALA A 3 -15.40 -14.67 2.58
C ALA A 3 -14.00 -14.47 3.21
N SER A 4 -13.17 -13.62 2.64
CA SER A 4 -11.85 -13.31 3.18
C SER A 4 -11.92 -12.59 4.53
N ALA A 5 -12.90 -11.70 4.72
CA ALA A 5 -13.12 -11.04 6.01
C ALA A 5 -13.51 -12.02 7.13
N ARG A 6 -14.28 -13.07 6.79
CA ARG A 6 -14.64 -14.12 7.76
C ARG A 6 -13.43 -14.93 8.21
N PHE A 7 -12.50 -15.22 7.30
CA PHE A 7 -11.30 -16.01 7.61
C PHE A 7 -10.42 -15.36 8.67
N ILE A 8 -10.38 -14.04 8.75
CA ILE A 8 -9.54 -13.32 9.71
C ILE A 8 -10.26 -12.96 11.01
N GLN A 9 -11.59 -13.13 11.09
CA GLN A 9 -12.39 -12.76 12.28
C GLN A 9 -11.94 -13.49 13.57
N ASP A 10 -11.45 -14.72 13.44
CA ASP A 10 -10.98 -15.55 14.56
C ASP A 10 -9.45 -15.43 14.76
N THR A 11 -8.81 -14.44 14.15
CA THR A 11 -7.38 -14.17 14.27
C THR A 11 -7.13 -12.82 14.95
N PRO A 12 -5.94 -12.57 15.51
CA PRO A 12 -5.59 -11.26 16.06
C PRO A 12 -5.29 -10.21 14.95
N ILE A 13 -5.55 -10.53 13.67
CA ILE A 13 -5.32 -9.62 12.54
C ILE A 13 -6.44 -8.60 12.47
N GLN A 14 -6.07 -7.31 12.50
CA GLN A 14 -7.01 -6.22 12.29
C GLN A 14 -7.08 -5.85 10.79
N LEU A 15 -8.29 -5.93 10.23
CA LEU A 15 -8.55 -5.50 8.85
C LEU A 15 -8.85 -4.00 8.83
N LEU A 16 -8.00 -3.24 8.15
CA LEU A 16 -8.23 -1.81 7.92
C LEU A 16 -8.89 -1.60 6.56
N ARG A 17 -10.11 -1.07 6.57
CA ARG A 17 -10.88 -0.71 5.36
C ARG A 17 -11.44 0.68 5.53
N ASP A 18 -10.88 1.63 4.78
CA ASP A 18 -11.19 3.06 4.89
C ASP A 18 -11.20 3.53 6.35
N SER A 19 -10.17 3.13 7.09
CA SER A 19 -10.06 3.34 8.52
C SER A 19 -8.64 3.73 8.91
N VAL A 20 -8.55 4.37 10.07
CA VAL A 20 -7.30 4.81 10.69
C VAL A 20 -7.15 4.16 12.05
N VAL A 21 -5.93 3.74 12.36
CA VAL A 21 -5.55 3.24 13.68
C VAL A 21 -4.31 4.00 14.16
N THR A 22 -4.32 4.44 15.40
CA THR A 22 -3.14 5.02 16.05
C THR A 22 -2.51 3.96 16.95
N LEU A 23 -1.23 3.68 16.71
CA LEU A 23 -0.45 2.76 17.51
C LEU A 23 -0.01 3.40 18.84
N PRO A 24 0.38 2.61 19.86
CA PRO A 24 0.80 3.13 21.17
C PRO A 24 1.98 4.11 21.12
N ASN A 25 2.81 4.03 20.11
CA ASN A 25 3.94 4.95 19.88
C ASN A 25 3.55 6.24 19.11
N GLY A 26 2.26 6.47 18.88
CA GLY A 26 1.74 7.63 18.16
C GLY A 26 1.67 7.46 16.63
N MET A 27 2.32 6.46 16.04
CA MET A 27 2.28 6.20 14.59
C MET A 27 0.85 5.93 14.12
N GLN A 28 0.45 6.51 13.01
CA GLN A 28 -0.89 6.38 12.44
C GLN A 28 -0.87 5.53 11.19
N LEU A 29 -1.68 4.47 11.18
CA LEU A 29 -1.84 3.57 10.05
C LEU A 29 -3.19 3.85 9.39
N ILE A 30 -3.15 4.14 8.10
CA ILE A 30 -4.34 4.32 7.25
C ILE A 30 -4.46 3.10 6.36
N GLY A 31 -5.57 2.36 6.43
CA GLY A 31 -5.89 1.31 5.48
C GLY A 31 -7.00 1.76 4.55
N ARG A 32 -6.74 1.76 3.25
CA ARG A 32 -7.76 2.08 2.24
C ARG A 32 -8.42 0.81 1.72
N ASP A 33 -9.72 0.91 1.42
CA ASP A 33 -10.45 -0.18 0.76
C ASP A 33 -10.03 -0.32 -0.71
N ASP A 34 -10.38 -1.43 -1.33
CA ASP A 34 -10.08 -1.68 -2.74
C ASP A 34 -10.78 -0.68 -3.66
N ARG A 35 -10.13 -0.29 -4.75
CA ARG A 35 -10.68 0.66 -5.73
C ARG A 35 -11.93 0.18 -6.45
N SER A 36 -12.20 -1.12 -6.46
CA SER A 36 -13.45 -1.66 -6.98
C SER A 36 -14.66 -1.31 -6.11
N ASN A 37 -14.44 -0.91 -4.86
CA ASN A 37 -15.48 -0.37 -4.02
C ASN A 37 -15.74 1.11 -4.41
N THR A 38 -16.86 1.37 -5.07
CA THR A 38 -17.27 2.73 -5.48
C THR A 38 -17.58 3.66 -4.31
N ALA A 39 -17.83 3.10 -3.12
CA ALA A 39 -18.05 3.84 -1.88
C ALA A 39 -16.75 4.05 -1.08
N ARG A 40 -15.58 3.72 -1.66
CA ARG A 40 -14.27 3.92 -1.04
C ARG A 40 -14.07 5.39 -0.68
N ARG A 41 -13.67 5.65 0.56
CA ARG A 41 -13.35 7.01 1.02
C ARG A 41 -12.12 7.56 0.31
N SER A 42 -12.14 8.87 0.06
CA SER A 42 -10.96 9.57 -0.44
C SER A 42 -9.85 9.60 0.62
N LEU A 43 -8.59 9.75 0.18
CA LEU A 43 -7.48 9.92 1.11
C LEU A 43 -7.67 11.19 1.96
N GLN A 44 -8.18 12.26 1.38
CA GLN A 44 -8.46 13.51 2.08
C GLN A 44 -9.46 13.34 3.24
N GLU A 45 -10.51 12.54 3.05
CA GLU A 45 -11.47 12.24 4.13
C GLU A 45 -10.84 11.41 5.25
N LEU A 46 -9.94 10.47 4.92
CA LEU A 46 -9.22 9.67 5.92
C LEU A 46 -8.21 10.51 6.68
N MET A 47 -7.61 11.48 6.03
CA MET A 47 -6.63 12.40 6.64
C MET A 47 -7.27 13.49 7.51
N ALA A 48 -8.59 13.69 7.47
CA ALA A 48 -9.25 14.80 8.18
C ALA A 48 -9.10 14.77 9.72
N GLY A 49 -8.84 13.60 10.30
CA GLY A 49 -8.62 13.42 11.75
C GLY A 49 -7.19 13.05 12.14
N ILE A 50 -6.26 13.14 11.21
CA ILE A 50 -4.86 12.71 11.40
C ILE A 50 -4.05 13.82 12.07
N ASP A 51 -3.31 13.46 13.10
CA ASP A 51 -2.28 14.33 13.70
C ASP A 51 -0.99 14.25 12.87
N LYS A 52 -0.77 15.26 12.05
CA LYS A 52 0.40 15.36 11.15
C LYS A 52 1.74 15.55 11.86
N SER A 53 1.76 15.68 13.18
CA SER A 53 3.01 15.69 13.95
C SER A 53 3.56 14.28 14.21
N ASN A 54 2.76 13.26 13.97
CA ASN A 54 3.12 11.86 14.13
C ASN A 54 3.32 11.17 12.76
N PRO A 55 4.17 10.14 12.68
CA PRO A 55 4.38 9.40 11.44
C PRO A 55 3.10 8.78 10.88
N ILE A 56 2.89 8.93 9.58
CA ILE A 56 1.70 8.47 8.86
C ILE A 56 2.08 7.40 7.84
N ILE A 57 1.55 6.19 8.00
CA ILE A 57 1.74 5.09 7.06
C ILE A 57 0.43 4.78 6.37
N LEU A 58 0.45 4.80 5.04
CA LEU A 58 -0.67 4.45 4.19
C LEU A 58 -0.52 3.03 3.62
N LEU A 59 -1.50 2.20 3.86
CA LEU A 59 -1.65 0.87 3.28
C LEU A 59 -2.73 0.96 2.19
N ASP A 60 -2.31 1.06 0.94
CA ASP A 60 -3.19 1.08 -0.23
C ASP A 60 -2.75 0.00 -1.21
N HIS A 61 -3.60 -1.01 -1.43
CA HIS A 61 -3.23 -2.16 -2.25
C HIS A 61 -2.79 -1.77 -3.66
N GLN A 62 -3.42 -0.80 -4.27
CA GLN A 62 -3.18 -0.41 -5.66
C GLN A 62 -2.41 0.90 -5.76
N PRO A 63 -1.23 0.93 -6.43
CA PRO A 63 -0.34 2.09 -6.49
C PRO A 63 -0.80 3.12 -7.55
N TYR A 64 -1.95 3.74 -7.33
CA TYR A 64 -2.45 4.82 -8.18
C TYR A 64 -2.45 6.15 -7.45
N LYS A 65 -2.27 7.23 -8.19
CA LYS A 65 -2.28 8.61 -7.68
C LYS A 65 -1.27 8.81 -6.53
N LEU A 66 -0.04 8.40 -6.74
CA LEU A 66 1.01 8.49 -5.74
C LEU A 66 1.32 9.93 -5.31
N THR A 67 1.11 10.90 -6.21
CA THR A 67 1.17 12.33 -5.92
C THR A 67 0.09 12.79 -4.92
N GLU A 68 -1.05 12.11 -4.82
CA GLU A 68 -2.09 12.39 -3.82
C GLU A 68 -1.57 12.09 -2.40
N SER A 69 -0.80 11.02 -2.23
CA SER A 69 -0.21 10.64 -0.94
C SER A 69 0.85 11.63 -0.48
N GLU A 70 1.70 12.09 -1.40
CA GLU A 70 2.70 13.13 -1.14
C GLU A 70 2.02 14.44 -0.75
N ALA A 71 1.05 14.91 -1.52
CA ALA A 71 0.31 16.14 -1.25
C ALA A 71 -0.47 16.09 0.08
N ALA A 72 -0.93 14.90 0.50
CA ALA A 72 -1.61 14.69 1.77
C ALA A 72 -0.65 14.72 2.98
N GLY A 73 0.64 14.50 2.76
CA GLY A 73 1.67 14.45 3.80
C GLY A 73 1.78 13.05 4.43
N VAL A 74 1.60 12.00 3.63
CA VAL A 74 1.88 10.61 4.04
C VAL A 74 3.40 10.41 4.06
N ASP A 75 3.95 9.87 5.15
CA ASP A 75 5.39 9.62 5.26
C ASP A 75 5.81 8.36 4.49
N LEU A 76 5.04 7.28 4.61
CA LEU A 76 5.30 6.02 3.92
C LEU A 76 4.00 5.44 3.34
N GLN A 77 3.99 5.16 2.04
CA GLN A 77 2.96 4.35 1.42
C GLN A 77 3.51 2.96 1.07
N PHE A 78 2.77 1.93 1.47
CA PHE A 78 3.00 0.55 1.06
C PHE A 78 1.88 0.08 0.15
N SER A 79 2.25 -0.44 -1.02
CA SER A 79 1.33 -0.95 -2.04
C SER A 79 1.81 -2.28 -2.61
N GLY A 80 0.96 -2.96 -3.36
CA GLY A 80 1.26 -4.19 -4.06
C GLY A 80 0.55 -4.26 -5.40
N HIS A 81 -0.28 -5.28 -5.62
CA HIS A 81 -1.19 -5.44 -6.75
C HIS A 81 -0.52 -5.76 -8.11
N THR A 82 0.54 -5.08 -8.47
CA THR A 82 1.13 -5.13 -9.82
C THR A 82 1.82 -6.45 -10.13
N HIS A 83 2.26 -7.18 -9.09
CA HIS A 83 3.13 -8.35 -9.19
C HIS A 83 4.37 -8.11 -10.09
N ARG A 84 4.70 -6.84 -10.38
CA ARG A 84 5.68 -6.44 -11.40
C ARG A 84 5.41 -7.14 -12.75
N GLY A 85 4.11 -7.29 -13.12
CA GLY A 85 3.69 -8.02 -14.32
C GLY A 85 3.79 -9.54 -14.22
N GLN A 86 4.43 -10.09 -13.18
CA GLN A 86 4.62 -11.52 -12.86
C GLN A 86 5.32 -12.35 -13.96
N VAL A 87 4.95 -12.18 -15.24
CA VAL A 87 5.46 -12.96 -16.39
C VAL A 87 5.95 -11.98 -17.45
N TRP A 88 7.23 -12.07 -17.81
CA TRP A 88 7.80 -11.31 -18.92
C TRP A 88 7.01 -11.60 -20.23
N PRO A 89 6.69 -10.61 -21.06
CA PRO A 89 7.07 -9.18 -20.98
C PRO A 89 6.03 -8.28 -20.28
N MET A 90 5.13 -8.81 -19.48
CA MET A 90 4.06 -8.05 -18.83
C MET A 90 4.57 -6.98 -17.85
N ASN A 91 5.83 -7.09 -17.40
CA ASN A 91 6.48 -6.04 -16.64
C ASN A 91 6.52 -4.70 -17.39
N TRP A 92 6.71 -4.70 -18.71
CA TRP A 92 6.65 -3.47 -19.52
C TRP A 92 5.25 -2.85 -19.52
N VAL A 93 4.22 -3.68 -19.49
CA VAL A 93 2.84 -3.20 -19.41
C VAL A 93 2.56 -2.55 -18.07
N THR A 94 2.99 -3.17 -16.97
CA THR A 94 2.83 -2.59 -15.63
C THR A 94 3.65 -1.30 -15.47
N ASP A 95 4.88 -1.25 -16.00
CA ASP A 95 5.72 -0.06 -15.97
C ASP A 95 5.13 1.12 -16.78
N HIS A 96 4.28 0.81 -17.76
CA HIS A 96 3.58 1.84 -18.54
C HIS A 96 2.28 2.31 -17.88
N ILE A 97 1.57 1.42 -17.19
CA ILE A 97 0.25 1.71 -16.58
C ILE A 97 0.39 2.46 -15.25
N TYR A 98 1.39 2.09 -14.44
CA TYR A 98 1.54 2.60 -13.09
C TYR A 98 2.64 3.66 -13.01
N GLU A 99 2.41 4.72 -12.24
CA GLU A 99 3.42 5.75 -11.92
C GLU A 99 4.67 5.15 -11.29
N GLN A 100 4.47 4.05 -10.55
CA GLN A 100 5.50 3.18 -9.99
C GLN A 100 4.95 1.75 -9.93
N SER A 101 5.54 0.85 -10.71
CA SER A 101 5.06 -0.52 -10.79
C SER A 101 5.62 -1.42 -9.70
N HIS A 102 6.82 -1.13 -9.16
CA HIS A 102 7.45 -1.90 -8.09
C HIS A 102 8.62 -1.15 -7.44
N GLY A 103 9.09 -1.69 -6.31
CA GLY A 103 10.26 -1.23 -5.60
C GLY A 103 10.03 0.05 -4.80
N TYR A 104 11.12 0.63 -4.33
CA TYR A 104 11.12 1.85 -3.53
C TYR A 104 11.36 3.09 -4.40
N ARG A 105 10.65 4.17 -4.09
CA ARG A 105 10.91 5.50 -4.64
C ARG A 105 10.50 6.57 -3.65
N GLN A 106 11.28 7.64 -3.59
CA GLN A 106 10.91 8.84 -2.86
C GLN A 106 10.16 9.80 -3.79
N TRP A 107 9.00 10.26 -3.36
CA TRP A 107 8.15 11.24 -4.03
C TRP A 107 8.04 12.46 -3.10
N GLY A 108 8.79 13.53 -3.41
CA GLY A 108 8.89 14.66 -2.51
C GLY A 108 9.36 14.24 -1.12
N ASN A 109 8.51 14.46 -0.12
CA ASN A 109 8.76 14.04 1.27
C ASN A 109 8.20 12.66 1.62
N SER A 110 7.46 12.03 0.71
CA SER A 110 6.86 10.71 0.93
C SER A 110 7.75 9.58 0.41
N HIS A 111 7.81 8.50 1.16
CA HIS A 111 8.47 7.26 0.76
C HIS A 111 7.41 6.28 0.25
N ILE A 112 7.58 5.75 -0.95
CA ILE A 112 6.61 4.82 -1.55
C ILE A 112 7.31 3.51 -1.88
N TYR A 113 6.71 2.41 -1.46
CA TYR A 113 7.14 1.07 -1.80
C TYR A 113 6.00 0.28 -2.43
N VAL A 114 6.26 -0.28 -3.61
CA VAL A 114 5.34 -1.17 -4.31
C VAL A 114 5.94 -2.56 -4.35
N SER A 115 5.32 -3.50 -3.64
CA SER A 115 5.77 -4.88 -3.57
C SER A 115 5.37 -5.65 -4.84
N SER A 116 6.24 -6.53 -5.31
CA SER A 116 5.91 -7.53 -6.33
C SER A 116 5.12 -8.72 -5.74
N GLY A 117 4.98 -8.76 -4.41
CA GLY A 117 4.18 -9.74 -3.68
C GLY A 117 4.89 -11.08 -3.45
N LEU A 118 4.52 -11.76 -2.36
CA LEU A 118 5.00 -13.11 -2.04
C LEU A 118 4.30 -14.17 -2.88
N SER A 119 3.00 -14.01 -3.10
CA SER A 119 2.15 -14.98 -3.80
C SER A 119 2.18 -14.79 -5.31
N LEU A 120 1.53 -15.71 -6.00
CA LEU A 120 1.31 -15.69 -7.44
C LEU A 120 -0.10 -15.19 -7.75
N TRP A 121 -0.27 -14.60 -8.93
CA TRP A 121 -1.55 -14.21 -9.49
C TRP A 121 -1.75 -14.91 -10.84
N GLY A 122 -2.88 -15.60 -11.01
CA GLY A 122 -3.15 -16.35 -12.26
C GLY A 122 -2.24 -17.57 -12.41
N PRO A 123 -1.27 -17.58 -13.34
CA PRO A 123 -0.40 -18.74 -13.53
C PRO A 123 0.50 -19.00 -12.31
N PRO A 124 0.76 -20.29 -11.98
CA PRO A 124 1.50 -20.67 -10.77
C PRO A 124 3.02 -20.56 -10.94
N PHE A 125 3.51 -19.53 -11.64
CA PHE A 125 4.92 -19.29 -11.87
C PHE A 125 5.21 -17.82 -12.12
N ARG A 126 6.49 -17.44 -12.02
CA ARG A 126 7.03 -16.13 -12.42
C ARG A 126 8.08 -16.31 -13.50
N ILE A 127 8.18 -15.33 -14.43
CA ILE A 127 9.23 -15.26 -15.44
C ILE A 127 9.72 -13.81 -15.51
N GLY A 128 11.01 -13.59 -15.20
CA GLY A 128 11.62 -12.26 -15.24
C GLY A 128 11.20 -11.34 -14.11
N THR A 129 10.53 -11.88 -13.08
CA THR A 129 10.19 -11.17 -11.84
C THR A 129 10.38 -12.09 -10.64
N GLU A 130 10.57 -11.52 -9.46
CA GLU A 130 10.80 -12.26 -8.21
C GLU A 130 9.73 -11.90 -7.18
N SER A 131 9.47 -12.83 -6.25
CA SER A 131 8.70 -12.52 -5.04
C SER A 131 9.55 -11.68 -4.11
N ASP A 132 8.94 -10.73 -3.41
CA ASP A 132 9.64 -9.88 -2.46
C ASP A 132 8.94 -9.81 -1.10
N MET A 133 9.75 -9.45 -0.11
CA MET A 133 9.32 -9.05 1.21
C MET A 133 10.13 -7.83 1.63
N ALA A 134 9.46 -6.76 1.99
CA ALA A 134 10.11 -5.54 2.44
C ALA A 134 10.14 -5.45 3.97
N VAL A 135 11.29 -5.06 4.51
CA VAL A 135 11.47 -4.72 5.93
C VAL A 135 11.80 -3.24 6.02
N PHE A 136 10.99 -2.48 6.75
CA PHE A 136 11.19 -1.05 6.97
C PHE A 136 11.71 -0.81 8.38
N HIS A 137 12.86 -0.15 8.47
CA HIS A 137 13.38 0.38 9.72
C HIS A 137 13.01 1.86 9.81
N LEU A 138 12.05 2.17 10.68
CA LEU A 138 11.58 3.53 10.90
C LEU A 138 12.33 4.14 12.07
N SER A 139 12.90 5.35 11.87
CA SER A 139 13.55 6.11 12.93
C SER A 139 13.11 7.55 12.87
N THR A 140 12.86 8.17 14.03
CA THR A 140 12.67 9.61 14.13
C THR A 140 14.03 10.29 14.10
N LYS A 141 14.19 11.33 13.29
CA LYS A 141 15.33 12.23 13.45
C LYS A 141 15.16 12.95 14.80
N LYS A 142 16.13 12.80 15.68
CA LYS A 142 16.24 13.66 16.87
C LYS A 142 16.60 15.08 16.47
#